data_8c6c867d7f31697ce4073a3f9aebd74e
#
_entry.id   8c6c867d7f31697ce4073a3f9aebd74e
#
_cell.length_a   1.000
_cell.length_b   1.000
_cell.length_c   1.000
_cell.angle_alpha   90.00
_cell.angle_beta   90.00
_cell.angle_gamma   90.00
#
_symmetry.space_group_name_H-M   'P 1'
#
loop_
_entity.id
_entity.type
_entity.pdbx_description
1 polymer ?
#
loop_
_entity_poly.entity_id
_entity_poly.type
_entity_poly.pdbx_seq_one_letter_code
_entity_poly.pdbx_strand_id
1 'polypeptide(L)'
;MLLALVLGSGTGAGAVLAARTATAAPVSGEETRALWVVRHALTTPGRVDQIVQIASAINVNTLLVQVRGRGDAYYKSDLAPPAEDMGGAPEGFDPLDQIIRRAHAAGMEVHAWINVYLVWSAGALPQSQLHVVNAHPDWISVRADGRRLVDMVPEEFHEEKVEGMYLAPANPDVKRHLRDVVHEIVSRYDVDGIHLDYVRYPDPMVGYDTATRTEFQREYGVDPLEIDNPDSTTLALIGADRLGDLRAQWIQWKRDQVTDLVRDIRHDLDLTGRPIKLTAAVIADQNAALNRYLQDWPTWLHDGLLDAAVPMTYSPSTPIVERQLQDAMAIQTAHQVWAGIAVYNEGARDAAEKIRIARKLGVDGIALFSYDRFVESGGYQRAIKSWAFRDPTLVTPMPWRK
;
A
#
# COMPACT_ATOMS: atom_id res chain seq x y z
N MET A 1 31.05 54.09 -33.54
CA MET A 1 29.71 53.59 -33.83
C MET A 1 29.41 52.47 -32.84
N LEU A 2 28.67 52.82 -31.79
CA LEU A 2 28.34 51.91 -30.69
C LEU A 2 27.18 50.98 -31.06
N LEU A 3 27.33 49.69 -30.83
CA LEU A 3 26.26 48.71 -30.90
C LEU A 3 25.84 48.40 -29.46
N ALA A 4 24.60 48.72 -29.10
CA ALA A 4 24.01 48.44 -27.81
C ALA A 4 23.44 47.01 -27.78
N LEU A 5 23.90 46.15 -26.84
CA LEU A 5 23.30 44.88 -26.52
C LEU A 5 22.17 45.10 -25.50
N VAL A 6 20.97 44.72 -25.86
CA VAL A 6 19.82 44.61 -24.94
C VAL A 6 19.88 43.28 -24.23
N LEU A 7 20.13 43.28 -22.92
CA LEU A 7 20.01 42.16 -22.04
C LEU A 7 18.55 42.02 -21.61
N GLY A 8 17.87 40.99 -22.11
CA GLY A 8 16.55 40.57 -21.63
C GLY A 8 16.67 39.87 -20.28
N SER A 9 16.12 40.45 -19.24
CA SER A 9 15.99 39.85 -17.91
C SER A 9 14.79 38.87 -17.89
N GLY A 10 15.07 37.59 -18.10
CA GLY A 10 14.11 36.51 -17.82
C GLY A 10 14.13 36.18 -16.32
N THR A 11 13.11 36.62 -15.60
CA THR A 11 12.83 36.15 -14.24
C THR A 11 12.24 34.77 -14.29
N GLY A 12 13.10 33.75 -14.27
CA GLY A 12 12.69 32.39 -13.98
C GLY A 12 12.39 32.27 -12.50
N ALA A 13 11.13 32.10 -12.15
CA ALA A 13 10.74 31.66 -10.81
C ALA A 13 11.17 30.20 -10.63
N GLY A 14 12.37 29.99 -10.14
CA GLY A 14 12.82 28.70 -9.67
C GLY A 14 12.05 28.35 -8.41
N ALA A 15 11.18 27.34 -8.47
CA ALA A 15 10.64 26.70 -7.29
C ALA A 15 11.83 26.08 -6.52
N VAL A 16 12.19 26.69 -5.39
CA VAL A 16 13.18 26.13 -4.47
C VAL A 16 12.49 24.96 -3.76
N LEU A 17 12.71 23.75 -4.24
CA LEU A 17 12.44 22.56 -3.45
C LEU A 17 13.30 22.64 -2.18
N ALA A 18 12.65 22.84 -1.04
CA ALA A 18 13.34 22.84 0.25
C ALA A 18 13.88 21.42 0.49
N ALA A 19 15.19 21.28 0.41
CA ALA A 19 15.86 20.06 0.86
C ALA A 19 15.46 19.82 2.33
N ARG A 20 14.99 18.61 2.67
CA ARG A 20 14.80 18.22 4.07
C ARG A 20 16.16 18.35 4.77
N THR A 21 16.36 19.42 5.50
CA THR A 21 17.46 19.49 6.46
C THR A 21 17.14 18.50 7.57
N ALA A 22 18.07 17.60 7.87
CA ALA A 22 17.98 16.68 9.00
C ALA A 22 17.93 17.49 10.30
N THR A 23 16.75 17.99 10.65
CA THR A 23 16.47 18.56 11.95
C THR A 23 16.35 17.43 12.95
N ALA A 24 17.01 17.57 14.10
CA ALA A 24 16.87 16.64 15.22
C ALA A 24 15.38 16.33 15.44
N ALA A 25 15.08 15.04 15.77
CA ALA A 25 13.71 14.54 15.97
C ALA A 25 12.86 15.55 16.74
N PRO A 26 11.62 15.79 16.32
CA PRO A 26 10.75 16.75 16.99
C PRO A 26 10.58 16.36 18.46
N VAL A 27 11.11 17.16 19.34
CA VAL A 27 10.94 17.07 20.81
C VAL A 27 9.60 17.71 21.19
N SER A 28 8.70 17.91 20.26
CA SER A 28 7.41 18.54 20.48
C SER A 28 6.29 17.63 20.02
N GLY A 29 5.74 16.86 20.90
CA GLY A 29 4.34 16.43 20.93
C GLY A 29 3.67 15.86 19.66
N GLU A 30 4.32 15.80 18.51
CA GLU A 30 3.75 15.34 17.23
C GLU A 30 4.57 14.18 16.65
N GLU A 31 3.96 13.02 16.55
CA GLU A 31 4.52 11.83 15.90
C GLU A 31 3.36 10.88 15.55
N THR A 32 3.18 10.56 14.29
CA THR A 32 2.24 9.51 13.92
C THR A 32 2.73 8.16 14.43
N ARG A 33 1.90 7.51 15.25
CA ARG A 33 2.14 6.17 15.81
C ARG A 33 1.04 5.25 15.33
N ALA A 34 1.29 4.62 14.19
CA ALA A 34 0.33 3.76 13.55
C ALA A 34 0.48 2.29 14.01
N LEU A 35 -0.64 1.57 14.04
CA LEU A 35 -0.70 0.15 14.34
C LEU A 35 -1.51 -0.56 13.25
N TRP A 36 -0.90 -1.51 12.55
CA TRP A 36 -1.64 -2.38 11.64
C TRP A 36 -2.47 -3.40 12.41
N VAL A 37 -3.77 -3.40 12.12
CA VAL A 37 -4.75 -4.32 12.68
C VAL A 37 -5.23 -5.26 11.58
N VAL A 38 -4.81 -6.52 11.65
CA VAL A 38 -5.18 -7.54 10.66
C VAL A 38 -6.65 -7.94 10.82
N ARG A 39 -7.33 -8.19 9.74
CA ARG A 39 -8.78 -8.44 9.62
C ARG A 39 -9.37 -9.42 10.63
N HIS A 40 -8.67 -10.51 10.97
CA HIS A 40 -9.19 -11.51 11.91
C HIS A 40 -9.40 -10.98 13.34
N ALA A 41 -8.85 -9.81 13.67
CA ALA A 41 -9.13 -9.11 14.91
C ALA A 41 -10.49 -8.38 14.92
N LEU A 42 -11.19 -8.30 13.77
CA LEU A 42 -12.44 -7.54 13.59
C LEU A 42 -13.71 -8.38 13.75
N THR A 43 -13.61 -9.67 14.06
CA THR A 43 -14.70 -10.64 13.95
C THR A 43 -15.77 -10.55 15.04
N THR A 44 -15.54 -9.81 16.13
CA THR A 44 -16.55 -9.62 17.20
C THR A 44 -16.46 -8.22 17.82
N PRO A 45 -17.56 -7.68 18.37
CA PRO A 45 -17.56 -6.38 19.05
C PRO A 45 -16.52 -6.26 20.17
N GLY A 46 -16.36 -7.32 20.97
CA GLY A 46 -15.38 -7.33 22.08
C GLY A 46 -13.94 -7.26 21.61
N ARG A 47 -13.61 -7.92 20.46
CA ARG A 47 -12.27 -7.81 19.85
C ARG A 47 -12.02 -6.40 19.32
N VAL A 48 -12.99 -5.78 18.69
CA VAL A 48 -12.88 -4.38 18.24
C VAL A 48 -12.64 -3.42 19.39
N ASP A 49 -13.36 -3.57 20.52
CA ASP A 49 -13.12 -2.75 21.71
C ASP A 49 -11.70 -3.01 22.31
N GLN A 50 -11.22 -4.25 22.28
CA GLN A 50 -9.87 -4.61 22.75
C GLN A 50 -8.76 -3.96 21.90
N ILE A 51 -8.95 -3.82 20.58
CA ILE A 51 -7.99 -3.13 19.71
C ILE A 51 -7.74 -1.71 20.21
N VAL A 52 -8.81 -0.95 20.42
CA VAL A 52 -8.71 0.44 20.89
C VAL A 52 -8.12 0.53 22.29
N GLN A 53 -8.48 -0.38 23.19
CA GLN A 53 -7.91 -0.44 24.55
C GLN A 53 -6.38 -0.66 24.52
N ILE A 54 -5.90 -1.62 23.73
CA ILE A 54 -4.46 -1.92 23.61
C ILE A 54 -3.72 -0.77 22.94
N ALA A 55 -4.26 -0.21 21.85
CA ALA A 55 -3.66 0.92 21.15
C ALA A 55 -3.51 2.14 22.07
N SER A 56 -4.57 2.48 22.83
CA SER A 56 -4.52 3.55 23.84
C SER A 56 -3.47 3.27 24.92
N ALA A 57 -3.42 2.03 25.42
CA ALA A 57 -2.48 1.65 26.49
C ALA A 57 -1.02 1.84 26.08
N ILE A 58 -0.68 1.73 24.79
CA ILE A 58 0.67 1.90 24.28
C ILE A 58 0.91 3.23 23.55
N ASN A 59 -0.01 4.21 23.69
CA ASN A 59 0.08 5.54 23.07
C ASN A 59 0.18 5.53 21.52
N VAL A 60 -0.52 4.60 20.88
CA VAL A 60 -0.83 4.63 19.45
C VAL A 60 -1.90 5.69 19.21
N ASN A 61 -1.82 6.40 18.10
CA ASN A 61 -2.76 7.46 17.71
C ASN A 61 -3.36 7.28 16.31
N THR A 62 -2.98 6.22 15.60
CA THR A 62 -3.49 5.90 14.27
C THR A 62 -3.65 4.38 14.11
N LEU A 63 -4.82 3.93 13.64
CA LEU A 63 -5.09 2.53 13.34
C LEU A 63 -5.17 2.31 11.83
N LEU A 64 -4.38 1.38 11.31
CA LEU A 64 -4.45 0.90 9.92
C LEU A 64 -5.25 -0.40 9.94
N VAL A 65 -6.56 -0.33 9.69
CA VAL A 65 -7.52 -1.42 9.94
C VAL A 65 -7.82 -2.17 8.65
N GLN A 66 -7.44 -3.45 8.55
CA GLN A 66 -7.64 -4.25 7.35
C GLN A 66 -9.10 -4.63 7.16
N VAL A 67 -9.84 -3.79 6.44
CA VAL A 67 -11.27 -3.97 6.16
C VAL A 67 -11.55 -4.76 4.88
N ARG A 68 -10.55 -4.90 3.99
CA ARG A 68 -10.61 -5.72 2.78
C ARG A 68 -9.28 -6.44 2.60
N GLY A 69 -9.20 -7.68 3.05
CA GLY A 69 -7.95 -8.45 3.08
C GLY A 69 -7.81 -9.45 1.93
N ARG A 70 -8.91 -10.03 1.44
CA ARG A 70 -8.92 -11.08 0.42
C ARG A 70 -10.04 -10.91 -0.62
N GLY A 71 -10.44 -9.67 -0.95
CA GLY A 71 -11.58 -9.42 -1.83
C GLY A 71 -12.93 -9.54 -1.12
N ASP A 72 -12.93 -9.82 0.17
CA ASP A 72 -14.04 -9.90 1.10
C ASP A 72 -14.10 -8.64 1.98
N ALA A 73 -15.25 -8.37 2.63
CA ALA A 73 -15.48 -7.16 3.41
C ALA A 73 -15.66 -7.44 4.90
N TYR A 74 -14.95 -6.65 5.75
CA TYR A 74 -15.17 -6.49 7.19
C TYR A 74 -15.92 -5.18 7.49
N TYR A 75 -16.84 -4.81 6.62
CA TYR A 75 -17.74 -3.66 6.69
C TYR A 75 -18.99 -3.97 5.86
N LYS A 76 -20.03 -3.17 5.97
CA LYS A 76 -21.23 -3.35 5.12
C LYS A 76 -20.93 -2.88 3.70
N SER A 77 -20.81 -3.84 2.77
CA SER A 77 -20.49 -3.60 1.38
C SER A 77 -21.60 -4.12 0.45
N ASP A 78 -21.82 -3.39 -0.65
CA ASP A 78 -22.64 -3.85 -1.78
C ASP A 78 -21.77 -4.45 -2.90
N LEU A 79 -20.43 -4.27 -2.81
CA LEU A 79 -19.48 -4.64 -3.86
C LEU A 79 -18.70 -5.94 -3.54
N ALA A 80 -18.64 -6.31 -2.27
CA ALA A 80 -17.93 -7.51 -1.82
C ALA A 80 -18.75 -8.30 -0.81
N PRO A 81 -18.68 -9.66 -0.81
CA PRO A 81 -19.34 -10.43 0.21
C PRO A 81 -18.72 -10.19 1.58
N PRO A 82 -19.48 -10.38 2.68
CA PRO A 82 -18.90 -10.45 4.02
C PRO A 82 -17.82 -11.52 4.09
N ALA A 83 -16.75 -11.24 4.84
CA ALA A 83 -15.68 -12.20 5.05
C ALA A 83 -16.20 -13.50 5.72
N GLU A 84 -15.67 -14.65 5.32
CA GLU A 84 -16.16 -15.96 5.79
C GLU A 84 -16.05 -16.13 7.31
N ASP A 85 -15.01 -15.57 7.93
CA ASP A 85 -14.80 -15.60 9.38
C ASP A 85 -15.72 -14.64 10.17
N MET A 86 -16.51 -13.83 9.47
CA MET A 86 -17.59 -13.04 10.04
C MET A 86 -18.90 -13.83 10.27
N GLY A 87 -18.96 -15.08 9.82
CA GLY A 87 -20.18 -15.93 9.93
C GLY A 87 -20.70 -16.16 11.37
N GLY A 88 -19.87 -15.94 12.38
CA GLY A 88 -20.25 -15.98 13.80
C GLY A 88 -20.51 -14.64 14.46
N ALA A 89 -20.44 -13.54 13.68
CA ALA A 89 -20.66 -12.19 14.22
C ALA A 89 -22.15 -11.95 14.56
N PRO A 90 -22.45 -11.09 15.55
CA PRO A 90 -23.84 -10.69 15.84
C PRO A 90 -24.52 -10.08 14.63
N GLU A 91 -25.83 -10.30 14.50
CA GLU A 91 -26.64 -9.70 13.45
C GLU A 91 -26.51 -8.15 13.46
N GLY A 92 -26.31 -7.58 12.29
CA GLY A 92 -26.16 -6.13 12.12
C GLY A 92 -24.81 -5.56 12.55
N PHE A 93 -23.90 -6.39 13.07
CA PHE A 93 -22.56 -5.93 13.44
C PHE A 93 -21.80 -5.37 12.24
N ASP A 94 -21.20 -4.20 12.43
CA ASP A 94 -20.36 -3.51 11.46
C ASP A 94 -19.03 -3.15 12.15
N PRO A 95 -17.97 -3.94 11.92
CA PRO A 95 -16.71 -3.71 12.61
C PRO A 95 -16.05 -2.38 12.26
N LEU A 96 -16.18 -1.90 11.00
CA LEU A 96 -15.59 -0.63 10.60
C LEU A 96 -16.29 0.54 11.28
N ASP A 97 -17.62 0.56 11.31
CA ASP A 97 -18.38 1.59 12.03
C ASP A 97 -18.03 1.60 13.54
N GLN A 98 -17.96 0.41 14.15
CA GLN A 98 -17.64 0.34 15.59
C GLN A 98 -16.22 0.84 15.88
N ILE A 99 -15.20 0.41 15.10
CA ILE A 99 -13.82 0.80 15.39
C ILE A 99 -13.60 2.29 15.17
N ILE A 100 -14.22 2.90 14.15
CA ILE A 100 -14.17 4.35 13.92
C ILE A 100 -14.72 5.10 15.15
N ARG A 101 -15.94 4.78 15.58
CA ARG A 101 -16.54 5.44 16.75
C ARG A 101 -15.72 5.29 18.01
N ARG A 102 -15.13 4.10 18.26
CA ARG A 102 -14.31 3.84 19.43
C ARG A 102 -12.95 4.52 19.37
N ALA A 103 -12.29 4.50 18.22
CA ALA A 103 -10.99 5.13 18.00
C ALA A 103 -11.09 6.66 18.08
N HIS A 104 -12.08 7.27 17.41
CA HIS A 104 -12.33 8.70 17.48
C HIS A 104 -12.63 9.17 18.91
N ALA A 105 -13.44 8.43 19.67
CA ALA A 105 -13.69 8.72 21.10
C ALA A 105 -12.40 8.65 21.95
N ALA A 106 -11.39 7.93 21.51
CA ALA A 106 -10.08 7.81 22.15
C ALA A 106 -9.02 8.76 21.53
N GLY A 107 -9.40 9.62 20.59
CA GLY A 107 -8.50 10.58 19.92
C GLY A 107 -7.55 9.95 18.91
N MET A 108 -7.92 8.82 18.31
CA MET A 108 -7.14 8.12 17.29
C MET A 108 -7.77 8.27 15.92
N GLU A 109 -6.93 8.35 14.87
CA GLU A 109 -7.35 8.23 13.48
C GLU A 109 -7.54 6.76 13.07
N VAL A 110 -8.44 6.54 12.09
CA VAL A 110 -8.68 5.24 11.46
C VAL A 110 -8.49 5.34 9.96
N HIS A 111 -7.50 4.60 9.44
CA HIS A 111 -7.33 4.41 8.00
C HIS A 111 -7.88 3.03 7.61
N ALA A 112 -8.80 3.01 6.66
CA ALA A 112 -9.27 1.74 6.10
C ALA A 112 -8.17 1.11 5.24
N TRP A 113 -7.61 0.00 5.73
CA TRP A 113 -6.59 -0.75 4.99
C TRP A 113 -7.25 -1.74 4.05
N ILE A 114 -6.94 -1.61 2.77
CA ILE A 114 -7.41 -2.49 1.70
C ILE A 114 -6.24 -3.15 0.99
N ASN A 115 -6.29 -4.47 0.80
CA ASN A 115 -5.46 -5.15 -0.17
C ASN A 115 -6.03 -4.85 -1.57
N VAL A 116 -5.23 -4.20 -2.40
CA VAL A 116 -5.69 -3.70 -3.70
C VAL A 116 -5.83 -4.85 -4.69
N TYR A 117 -4.72 -5.45 -5.11
CA TYR A 117 -4.74 -6.49 -6.14
C TYR A 117 -4.75 -7.91 -5.59
N LEU A 118 -4.20 -8.19 -4.41
CA LEU A 118 -4.28 -9.50 -3.77
C LEU A 118 -5.71 -9.73 -3.27
N VAL A 119 -6.42 -10.70 -3.86
CA VAL A 119 -7.83 -10.97 -3.55
C VAL A 119 -8.10 -12.34 -2.97
N TRP A 120 -7.14 -13.27 -2.98
CA TRP A 120 -7.28 -14.56 -2.31
C TRP A 120 -5.94 -15.21 -2.03
N SER A 121 -5.80 -15.80 -0.85
CA SER A 121 -4.56 -16.45 -0.38
C SER A 121 -4.81 -17.71 0.44
N ALA A 122 -6.01 -18.31 0.35
CA ALA A 122 -6.35 -19.59 0.98
C ALA A 122 -6.26 -20.75 -0.02
N GLY A 123 -6.13 -21.98 0.49
CA GLY A 123 -6.01 -23.17 -0.36
C GLY A 123 -7.31 -23.56 -1.07
N ALA A 124 -8.47 -23.33 -0.43
CA ALA A 124 -9.78 -23.53 -1.07
C ALA A 124 -10.27 -22.23 -1.68
N LEU A 125 -11.03 -22.29 -2.77
CA LEU A 125 -11.70 -21.14 -3.37
C LEU A 125 -12.71 -20.52 -2.38
N PRO A 126 -13.02 -19.21 -2.51
CA PRO A 126 -14.01 -18.56 -1.67
C PRO A 126 -15.40 -19.19 -1.88
N GLN A 127 -16.17 -19.33 -0.78
CA GLN A 127 -17.49 -19.99 -0.81
C GLN A 127 -18.54 -19.12 -1.51
N SER A 128 -18.48 -17.82 -1.33
CA SER A 128 -19.45 -16.89 -1.92
C SER A 128 -19.29 -16.79 -3.43
N GLN A 129 -20.39 -16.99 -4.18
CA GLN A 129 -20.43 -16.76 -5.63
C GLN A 129 -20.31 -15.26 -5.98
N LEU A 130 -20.56 -14.36 -5.04
CA LEU A 130 -20.37 -12.92 -5.20
C LEU A 130 -18.92 -12.47 -5.00
N HIS A 131 -18.06 -13.38 -4.53
CA HIS A 131 -16.64 -13.05 -4.38
C HIS A 131 -15.99 -12.84 -5.75
N VAL A 132 -15.15 -11.81 -5.89
CA VAL A 132 -14.55 -11.41 -7.18
C VAL A 132 -13.85 -12.54 -7.91
N VAL A 133 -13.23 -13.48 -7.20
CA VAL A 133 -12.60 -14.69 -7.80
C VAL A 133 -13.62 -15.58 -8.50
N ASN A 134 -14.81 -15.74 -7.94
CA ASN A 134 -15.88 -16.60 -8.51
C ASN A 134 -16.74 -15.82 -9.52
N ALA A 135 -17.04 -14.55 -9.24
CA ALA A 135 -17.88 -13.71 -10.09
C ALA A 135 -17.14 -13.26 -11.38
N HIS A 136 -15.85 -13.04 -11.27
CA HIS A 136 -15.01 -12.48 -12.37
C HIS A 136 -13.67 -13.21 -12.47
N PRO A 137 -13.65 -14.52 -12.78
CA PRO A 137 -12.40 -15.29 -12.90
C PRO A 137 -11.50 -14.80 -14.05
N ASP A 138 -12.06 -14.07 -15.00
CA ASP A 138 -11.37 -13.37 -16.10
C ASP A 138 -10.62 -12.10 -15.66
N TRP A 139 -10.91 -11.58 -14.46
CA TRP A 139 -10.16 -10.47 -13.86
C TRP A 139 -8.88 -10.92 -13.15
N ILE A 140 -8.73 -12.24 -12.92
CA ILE A 140 -7.56 -12.79 -12.25
C ILE A 140 -6.40 -12.86 -13.24
N SER A 141 -5.25 -12.37 -12.80
CA SER A 141 -4.02 -12.31 -13.59
C SER A 141 -3.57 -13.69 -14.09
N VAL A 142 -2.90 -13.67 -15.23
CA VAL A 142 -2.28 -14.82 -15.90
C VAL A 142 -0.76 -14.63 -15.94
N ARG A 143 -0.01 -15.70 -15.82
CA ARG A 143 1.45 -15.70 -15.95
C ARG A 143 1.87 -15.74 -17.43
N ALA A 144 3.12 -15.36 -17.72
CA ALA A 144 3.69 -15.40 -19.07
C ALA A 144 3.73 -16.81 -19.69
N ASP A 145 3.76 -17.86 -18.87
CA ASP A 145 3.70 -19.27 -19.29
C ASP A 145 2.27 -19.77 -19.56
N GLY A 146 1.26 -18.90 -19.43
CA GLY A 146 -0.16 -19.20 -19.65
C GLY A 146 -0.91 -19.74 -18.43
N ARG A 147 -0.25 -20.02 -17.30
CA ARG A 147 -0.93 -20.46 -16.08
C ARG A 147 -1.76 -19.31 -15.50
N ARG A 148 -3.04 -19.56 -15.28
CA ARG A 148 -3.94 -18.62 -14.63
C ARG A 148 -3.77 -18.71 -13.13
N LEU A 149 -3.64 -17.59 -12.41
CA LEU A 149 -3.49 -17.61 -10.95
C LEU A 149 -4.71 -18.24 -10.25
N VAL A 150 -5.90 -18.20 -10.87
CA VAL A 150 -7.11 -18.82 -10.31
C VAL A 150 -7.08 -20.35 -10.33
N ASP A 151 -6.26 -20.97 -11.19
CA ASP A 151 -6.12 -22.41 -11.33
C ASP A 151 -4.92 -22.97 -10.54
N MET A 152 -4.07 -22.11 -9.97
CA MET A 152 -2.89 -22.53 -9.21
C MET A 152 -3.25 -23.01 -7.81
N VAL A 153 -2.54 -24.03 -7.35
CA VAL A 153 -2.64 -24.57 -5.99
C VAL A 153 -1.62 -23.91 -5.04
N PRO A 154 -1.79 -24.03 -3.71
CA PRO A 154 -0.91 -23.37 -2.72
C PRO A 154 0.57 -23.67 -2.90
N GLU A 155 0.92 -24.89 -3.31
CA GLU A 155 2.29 -25.34 -3.54
C GLU A 155 2.94 -24.55 -4.70
N GLU A 156 2.21 -24.35 -5.80
CA GLU A 156 2.66 -23.58 -6.96
C GLU A 156 2.85 -22.09 -6.60
N PHE A 157 1.94 -21.50 -5.81
CA PHE A 157 2.13 -20.14 -5.30
C PHE A 157 3.41 -20.02 -4.47
N HIS A 158 3.70 -21.02 -3.64
CA HIS A 158 4.91 -21.04 -2.82
C HIS A 158 6.18 -21.15 -3.68
N GLU A 159 6.20 -22.05 -4.67
CA GLU A 159 7.32 -22.24 -5.60
C GLU A 159 7.61 -20.96 -6.39
N GLU A 160 6.58 -20.29 -6.89
CA GLU A 160 6.69 -19.05 -7.66
C GLU A 160 6.90 -17.81 -6.78
N LYS A 161 6.84 -17.95 -5.45
CA LYS A 161 6.93 -16.85 -4.46
C LYS A 161 5.88 -15.75 -4.72
N VAL A 162 4.68 -16.17 -5.09
CA VAL A 162 3.49 -15.33 -5.24
C VAL A 162 2.56 -15.61 -4.05
N GLU A 163 2.00 -14.56 -3.46
CA GLU A 163 1.25 -14.68 -2.20
C GLU A 163 -0.18 -15.23 -2.38
N GLY A 164 -0.65 -15.35 -3.63
CA GLY A 164 -2.00 -15.84 -3.95
C GLY A 164 -2.53 -15.28 -5.28
N MET A 165 -3.85 -15.18 -5.38
CA MET A 165 -4.53 -14.69 -6.57
C MET A 165 -4.56 -13.17 -6.61
N TYR A 166 -4.09 -12.59 -7.72
CA TYR A 166 -4.06 -11.16 -7.97
C TYR A 166 -5.01 -10.78 -9.09
N LEU A 167 -5.73 -9.69 -8.93
CA LEU A 167 -6.44 -9.02 -10.01
C LEU A 167 -5.44 -8.47 -11.04
N ALA A 168 -5.86 -8.37 -12.30
CA ALA A 168 -5.07 -7.82 -13.40
C ALA A 168 -5.04 -6.28 -13.35
N PRO A 169 -3.91 -5.62 -13.01
CA PRO A 169 -3.88 -4.17 -12.79
C PRO A 169 -4.23 -3.33 -14.01
N ALA A 170 -3.98 -3.85 -15.21
CA ALA A 170 -4.28 -3.16 -16.46
C ALA A 170 -5.72 -3.34 -16.96
N ASN A 171 -6.49 -4.26 -16.35
CA ASN A 171 -7.90 -4.47 -16.74
C ASN A 171 -8.75 -3.25 -16.33
N PRO A 172 -9.43 -2.58 -17.28
CA PRO A 172 -10.24 -1.38 -16.98
C PRO A 172 -11.38 -1.64 -15.98
N ASP A 173 -11.98 -2.83 -16.02
CA ASP A 173 -13.06 -3.20 -15.10
C ASP A 173 -12.54 -3.40 -13.68
N VAL A 174 -11.35 -3.97 -13.54
CA VAL A 174 -10.64 -4.08 -12.24
C VAL A 174 -10.35 -2.69 -11.67
N LYS A 175 -9.81 -1.77 -12.47
CA LYS A 175 -9.54 -0.40 -12.03
C LYS A 175 -10.82 0.29 -11.53
N ARG A 176 -11.90 0.17 -12.29
CA ARG A 176 -13.22 0.72 -11.92
C ARG A 176 -13.70 0.12 -10.60
N HIS A 177 -13.72 -1.21 -10.48
CA HIS A 177 -14.15 -1.91 -9.26
C HIS A 177 -13.35 -1.48 -8.03
N LEU A 178 -12.03 -1.33 -8.13
CA LEU A 178 -11.20 -0.92 -7.00
C LEU A 178 -11.46 0.54 -6.59
N ARG A 179 -11.71 1.43 -7.54
CA ARG A 179 -12.14 2.81 -7.27
C ARG A 179 -13.52 2.84 -6.61
N ASP A 180 -14.47 2.02 -7.08
CA ASP A 180 -15.80 1.89 -6.50
C ASP A 180 -15.74 1.39 -5.05
N VAL A 181 -14.85 0.43 -4.74
CA VAL A 181 -14.59 -0.04 -3.36
C VAL A 181 -14.11 1.11 -2.46
N VAL A 182 -13.14 1.91 -2.92
CA VAL A 182 -12.66 3.07 -2.15
C VAL A 182 -13.78 4.09 -1.97
N HIS A 183 -14.53 4.40 -3.04
CA HIS A 183 -15.66 5.31 -3.00
C HIS A 183 -16.74 4.84 -2.02
N GLU A 184 -17.09 3.55 -2.02
CA GLU A 184 -18.05 2.96 -1.08
C GLU A 184 -17.61 3.18 0.37
N ILE A 185 -16.35 2.93 0.69
CA ILE A 185 -15.82 3.11 2.05
C ILE A 185 -15.92 4.58 2.47
N VAL A 186 -15.39 5.50 1.67
CA VAL A 186 -15.34 6.92 2.07
C VAL A 186 -16.68 7.62 2.04
N SER A 187 -17.65 7.12 1.28
CA SER A 187 -19.01 7.68 1.25
C SER A 187 -19.88 7.21 2.42
N ARG A 188 -19.59 6.03 2.99
CA ARG A 188 -20.38 5.42 4.06
C ARG A 188 -19.80 5.59 5.44
N TYR A 189 -18.47 5.76 5.54
CA TYR A 189 -17.75 5.76 6.80
C TYR A 189 -16.91 7.02 6.97
N ASP A 190 -16.81 7.45 8.22
CA ASP A 190 -16.00 8.62 8.59
C ASP A 190 -14.55 8.21 8.87
N VAL A 191 -13.90 7.60 7.85
CA VAL A 191 -12.49 7.27 7.91
C VAL A 191 -11.62 8.51 7.73
N ASP A 192 -10.47 8.55 8.41
CA ASP A 192 -9.46 9.61 8.29
C ASP A 192 -8.52 9.38 7.11
N GLY A 193 -8.44 8.13 6.63
CA GLY A 193 -7.61 7.76 5.49
C GLY A 193 -7.96 6.43 4.85
N ILE A 194 -7.40 6.25 3.66
CA ILE A 194 -7.31 4.96 2.96
C ILE A 194 -5.84 4.51 3.00
N HIS A 195 -5.62 3.27 3.38
CA HIS A 195 -4.30 2.65 3.40
C HIS A 195 -4.23 1.52 2.36
N LEU A 196 -3.47 1.74 1.30
CA LEU A 196 -3.31 0.77 0.21
C LEU A 196 -2.23 -0.24 0.56
N ASP A 197 -2.53 -1.52 0.42
CA ASP A 197 -1.56 -2.59 0.49
C ASP A 197 -1.71 -3.49 -0.74
N TYR A 198 -0.66 -4.24 -1.08
CA TYR A 198 -0.63 -5.05 -2.30
C TYR A 198 -1.02 -4.26 -3.56
N VAL A 199 -0.74 -2.95 -3.57
CA VAL A 199 -0.87 -2.07 -4.73
C VAL A 199 0.37 -2.23 -5.62
N ARG A 200 0.48 -3.43 -6.20
CA ARG A 200 1.66 -3.90 -6.93
C ARG A 200 1.38 -5.20 -7.69
N TYR A 201 2.22 -5.50 -8.66
CA TYR A 201 2.30 -6.87 -9.17
C TYR A 201 3.01 -7.78 -8.16
N PRO A 202 2.72 -9.09 -8.15
CA PRO A 202 3.49 -10.03 -7.33
C PRO A 202 4.86 -10.34 -7.93
N ASP A 203 4.94 -10.30 -9.27
CA ASP A 203 6.13 -10.66 -10.05
C ASP A 203 5.99 -10.10 -11.49
N PRO A 204 7.08 -9.71 -12.19
CA PRO A 204 7.01 -9.20 -13.57
C PRO A 204 6.45 -10.20 -14.60
N MET A 205 6.49 -11.51 -14.29
CA MET A 205 5.95 -12.56 -15.16
C MET A 205 4.43 -12.74 -15.01
N VAL A 206 3.77 -11.91 -14.22
CA VAL A 206 2.31 -11.85 -14.06
C VAL A 206 1.75 -10.63 -14.81
N GLY A 207 0.50 -10.72 -15.29
CA GLY A 207 -0.19 -9.68 -16.07
C GLY A 207 -0.20 -9.98 -17.56
N TYR A 208 -0.34 -11.26 -17.94
CA TYR A 208 -0.48 -11.72 -19.34
C TYR A 208 -1.91 -12.20 -19.63
N ASP A 209 -2.88 -11.74 -18.86
CA ASP A 209 -4.30 -11.95 -19.15
C ASP A 209 -4.72 -11.22 -20.43
N THR A 210 -5.84 -11.68 -21.03
CA THR A 210 -6.28 -11.20 -22.33
C THR A 210 -6.54 -9.68 -22.33
N ALA A 211 -7.14 -9.14 -21.28
CA ALA A 211 -7.44 -7.70 -21.22
C ALA A 211 -6.15 -6.88 -21.21
N THR A 212 -5.19 -7.25 -20.36
CA THR A 212 -3.88 -6.59 -20.26
C THR A 212 -3.11 -6.62 -21.58
N ARG A 213 -3.04 -7.79 -22.22
CA ARG A 213 -2.35 -7.96 -23.51
C ARG A 213 -3.01 -7.14 -24.63
N THR A 214 -4.34 -7.12 -24.67
CA THR A 214 -5.10 -6.36 -25.67
C THR A 214 -4.85 -4.85 -25.53
N GLU A 215 -4.83 -4.32 -24.31
CA GLU A 215 -4.57 -2.90 -24.08
C GLU A 215 -3.14 -2.50 -24.51
N PHE A 216 -2.14 -3.31 -24.17
CA PHE A 216 -0.77 -3.05 -24.62
C PHE A 216 -0.63 -3.18 -26.15
N GLN A 217 -1.19 -4.24 -26.75
CA GLN A 217 -1.16 -4.42 -28.19
C GLN A 217 -1.84 -3.28 -28.95
N ARG A 218 -2.94 -2.74 -28.41
CA ARG A 218 -3.62 -1.57 -29.01
C ARG A 218 -2.73 -0.33 -29.03
N GLU A 219 -1.89 -0.14 -28.02
CA GLU A 219 -1.00 1.03 -27.88
C GLU A 219 0.31 0.86 -28.64
N TYR A 220 0.94 -0.32 -28.58
CA TYR A 220 2.29 -0.57 -29.11
C TYR A 220 2.31 -1.42 -30.38
N GLY A 221 1.18 -1.99 -30.80
CA GLY A 221 1.03 -2.74 -32.06
C GLY A 221 1.56 -4.18 -32.01
N VAL A 222 1.97 -4.68 -30.83
CA VAL A 222 2.57 -6.02 -30.66
C VAL A 222 2.04 -6.67 -29.37
N ASP A 223 1.80 -7.98 -29.41
CA ASP A 223 1.42 -8.75 -28.23
C ASP A 223 2.63 -8.96 -27.31
N PRO A 224 2.52 -8.69 -26.00
CA PRO A 224 3.62 -8.93 -25.03
C PRO A 224 4.20 -10.35 -25.07
N LEU A 225 3.40 -11.37 -25.34
CA LEU A 225 3.90 -12.75 -25.46
C LEU A 225 4.86 -12.94 -26.66
N GLU A 226 4.64 -12.20 -27.74
CA GLU A 226 5.54 -12.20 -28.91
C GLU A 226 6.86 -11.47 -28.62
N ILE A 227 6.83 -10.50 -27.67
CA ILE A 227 8.02 -9.79 -27.24
C ILE A 227 8.91 -10.71 -26.37
N ASP A 228 8.29 -11.46 -25.44
CA ASP A 228 9.04 -12.31 -24.50
C ASP A 228 9.51 -13.61 -25.14
N ASN A 229 8.72 -14.19 -26.04
CA ASN A 229 9.00 -15.44 -26.74
C ASN A 229 8.88 -15.26 -28.26
N PRO A 230 9.75 -14.43 -28.88
CA PRO A 230 9.63 -14.16 -30.31
C PRO A 230 9.97 -15.43 -31.13
N ASP A 231 9.09 -15.77 -32.06
CA ASP A 231 9.43 -16.75 -33.09
C ASP A 231 10.43 -16.15 -34.11
N SER A 232 10.92 -16.99 -35.03
CA SER A 232 11.85 -16.53 -36.04
C SER A 232 11.28 -15.46 -36.97
N THR A 233 9.97 -15.47 -37.20
CA THR A 233 9.27 -14.49 -38.02
C THR A 233 9.19 -13.15 -37.30
N THR A 234 8.77 -13.15 -36.05
CA THR A 234 8.70 -11.94 -35.21
C THR A 234 10.10 -11.32 -35.04
N LEU A 235 11.12 -12.17 -34.77
CA LEU A 235 12.50 -11.69 -34.66
C LEU A 235 13.01 -11.07 -35.98
N ALA A 236 12.67 -11.66 -37.12
CA ALA A 236 13.05 -11.12 -38.44
C ALA A 236 12.33 -9.82 -38.80
N LEU A 237 11.08 -9.66 -38.38
CA LEU A 237 10.27 -8.48 -38.68
C LEU A 237 10.58 -7.29 -37.77
N ILE A 238 10.76 -7.54 -36.48
CA ILE A 238 10.95 -6.50 -35.45
C ILE A 238 12.42 -6.18 -35.22
N GLY A 239 13.29 -7.17 -35.24
CA GLY A 239 14.71 -7.06 -34.92
C GLY A 239 15.00 -7.10 -33.40
N ALA A 240 16.19 -7.58 -33.04
CA ALA A 240 16.56 -7.81 -31.64
C ALA A 240 16.59 -6.53 -30.78
N ASP A 241 17.12 -5.44 -31.33
CA ASP A 241 17.22 -4.16 -30.63
C ASP A 241 15.82 -3.62 -30.29
N ARG A 242 14.93 -3.61 -31.28
CA ARG A 242 13.55 -3.15 -31.08
C ARG A 242 12.76 -4.05 -30.10
N LEU A 243 13.01 -5.35 -30.09
CA LEU A 243 12.44 -6.26 -29.08
C LEU A 243 12.93 -5.93 -27.67
N GLY A 244 14.20 -5.55 -27.52
CA GLY A 244 14.75 -5.06 -26.25
C GLY A 244 14.02 -3.81 -25.74
N ASP A 245 13.82 -2.84 -26.63
CA ASP A 245 13.06 -1.61 -26.31
C ASP A 245 11.62 -1.93 -25.93
N LEU A 246 10.95 -2.82 -26.65
CA LEU A 246 9.57 -3.22 -26.41
C LEU A 246 9.42 -3.94 -25.06
N ARG A 247 10.41 -4.78 -24.65
CA ARG A 247 10.42 -5.38 -23.31
C ARG A 247 10.51 -4.33 -22.22
N ALA A 248 11.39 -3.35 -22.38
CA ALA A 248 11.50 -2.24 -21.44
C ALA A 248 10.19 -1.43 -21.37
N GLN A 249 9.58 -1.15 -22.53
CA GLN A 249 8.27 -0.48 -22.63
C GLN A 249 7.16 -1.29 -21.97
N TRP A 250 7.12 -2.62 -22.17
CA TRP A 250 6.15 -3.50 -21.53
C TRP A 250 6.22 -3.45 -20.01
N ILE A 251 7.42 -3.53 -19.43
CA ILE A 251 7.62 -3.44 -17.99
C ILE A 251 7.24 -2.06 -17.46
N GLN A 252 7.63 -0.99 -18.17
CA GLN A 252 7.26 0.38 -17.79
C GLN A 252 5.74 0.56 -17.86
N TRP A 253 5.11 0.14 -18.94
CA TRP A 253 3.66 0.25 -19.14
C TRP A 253 2.88 -0.47 -18.02
N LYS A 254 3.30 -1.68 -17.62
CA LYS A 254 2.68 -2.36 -16.47
C LYS A 254 2.82 -1.57 -15.17
N ARG A 255 3.97 -0.95 -14.94
CA ARG A 255 4.21 -0.09 -13.78
C ARG A 255 3.29 1.13 -13.79
N ASP A 256 3.10 1.71 -14.96
CA ASP A 256 2.23 2.87 -15.15
C ASP A 256 0.76 2.51 -14.84
N GLN A 257 0.31 1.28 -15.15
CA GLN A 257 -1.05 0.84 -14.82
C GLN A 257 -1.33 0.85 -13.30
N VAL A 258 -0.33 0.51 -12.48
CA VAL A 258 -0.44 0.58 -11.02
C VAL A 258 -0.44 2.04 -10.55
N THR A 259 0.45 2.85 -11.11
CA THR A 259 0.55 4.30 -10.81
C THR A 259 -0.74 5.03 -11.18
N ASP A 260 -1.36 4.68 -12.31
CA ASP A 260 -2.62 5.28 -12.76
C ASP A 260 -3.76 5.00 -11.78
N LEU A 261 -3.87 3.78 -11.25
CA LEU A 261 -4.87 3.49 -10.22
C LEU A 261 -4.65 4.35 -8.96
N VAL A 262 -3.41 4.49 -8.50
CA VAL A 262 -3.10 5.32 -7.33
C VAL A 262 -3.46 6.78 -7.60
N ARG A 263 -3.17 7.29 -8.79
CA ARG A 263 -3.53 8.64 -9.24
C ARG A 263 -5.04 8.85 -9.29
N ASP A 264 -5.76 7.89 -9.85
CA ASP A 264 -7.22 7.93 -9.94
C ASP A 264 -7.87 7.90 -8.57
N ILE A 265 -7.40 7.03 -7.66
CA ILE A 265 -7.89 7.00 -6.27
C ILE A 265 -7.61 8.34 -5.58
N ARG A 266 -6.41 8.90 -5.73
CA ARG A 266 -6.09 10.23 -5.16
C ARG A 266 -7.04 11.30 -5.66
N HIS A 267 -7.27 11.33 -6.97
CA HIS A 267 -8.19 12.28 -7.59
C HIS A 267 -9.62 12.12 -7.06
N ASP A 268 -10.12 10.88 -6.98
CA ASP A 268 -11.46 10.60 -6.46
C ASP A 268 -11.62 11.04 -4.99
N LEU A 269 -10.59 10.82 -4.16
CA LEU A 269 -10.59 11.28 -2.77
C LEU A 269 -10.59 12.81 -2.67
N ASP A 270 -9.84 13.50 -3.53
CA ASP A 270 -9.83 14.98 -3.56
C ASP A 270 -11.21 15.55 -3.97
N LEU A 271 -11.93 14.88 -4.86
CA LEU A 271 -13.29 15.26 -5.27
C LEU A 271 -14.32 15.14 -4.14
N THR A 272 -14.05 14.37 -3.09
CA THR A 272 -14.96 14.30 -1.92
C THR A 272 -15.00 15.59 -1.12
N GLY A 273 -14.02 16.47 -1.25
CA GLY A 273 -13.87 17.69 -0.43
C GLY A 273 -13.53 17.40 1.04
N ARG A 274 -13.29 16.14 1.42
CA ARG A 274 -12.86 15.72 2.77
C ARG A 274 -11.34 15.59 2.82
N PRO A 275 -10.70 15.88 3.97
CA PRO A 275 -9.23 15.76 4.12
C PRO A 275 -8.75 14.31 4.30
N ILE A 276 -9.26 13.38 3.47
CA ILE A 276 -8.95 11.96 3.57
C ILE A 276 -7.52 11.71 3.12
N LYS A 277 -6.72 11.11 4.01
CA LYS A 277 -5.34 10.75 3.76
C LYS A 277 -5.25 9.52 2.87
N LEU A 278 -4.31 9.51 1.91
CA LEU A 278 -3.99 8.33 1.12
C LEU A 278 -2.58 7.87 1.47
N THR A 279 -2.47 6.69 2.09
CA THR A 279 -1.20 6.10 2.50
C THR A 279 -1.03 4.72 1.87
N ALA A 280 0.20 4.22 1.77
CA ALA A 280 0.43 2.88 1.22
C ALA A 280 1.53 2.12 1.97
N ALA A 281 1.30 0.83 2.23
CA ALA A 281 2.35 -0.12 2.55
C ALA A 281 3.17 -0.39 1.28
N VAL A 282 4.49 -0.17 1.37
CA VAL A 282 5.37 -0.25 0.20
C VAL A 282 6.58 -1.13 0.46
N ILE A 283 7.10 -1.73 -0.59
CA ILE A 283 8.34 -2.53 -0.51
C ILE A 283 9.50 -1.60 -0.15
N ALA A 284 10.19 -1.89 0.94
CA ALA A 284 11.22 -1.01 1.48
C ALA A 284 12.49 -0.94 0.61
N ASP A 285 12.85 -2.02 -0.07
CA ASP A 285 13.90 -2.01 -1.09
C ASP A 285 13.35 -1.38 -2.38
N GLN A 286 13.79 -0.15 -2.68
CA GLN A 286 13.28 0.61 -3.83
C GLN A 286 13.59 -0.06 -5.18
N ASN A 287 14.71 -0.76 -5.29
CA ASN A 287 15.04 -1.49 -6.52
C ASN A 287 14.09 -2.68 -6.73
N ALA A 288 13.85 -3.45 -5.67
CA ALA A 288 12.88 -4.53 -5.71
C ALA A 288 11.45 -4.00 -5.95
N ALA A 289 11.06 -2.91 -5.30
CA ALA A 289 9.78 -2.25 -5.52
C ALA A 289 9.57 -1.93 -7.01
N LEU A 290 10.54 -1.25 -7.62
CA LEU A 290 10.46 -0.79 -9.00
C LEU A 290 10.52 -1.93 -10.02
N ASN A 291 11.46 -2.88 -9.87
CA ASN A 291 11.81 -3.83 -10.93
C ASN A 291 11.15 -5.21 -10.76
N ARG A 292 10.87 -5.63 -9.52
CA ARG A 292 10.20 -6.91 -9.25
C ARG A 292 8.71 -6.75 -9.04
N TYR A 293 8.31 -5.76 -8.22
CA TYR A 293 6.93 -5.60 -7.82
C TYR A 293 6.18 -4.54 -8.65
N LEU A 294 6.87 -3.84 -9.54
CA LEU A 294 6.35 -2.77 -10.39
C LEU A 294 5.57 -1.72 -9.57
N GLN A 295 6.12 -1.38 -8.41
CA GLN A 295 5.56 -0.45 -7.43
C GLN A 295 6.45 0.79 -7.36
N ASP A 296 6.12 1.82 -8.13
CA ASP A 296 6.92 3.07 -8.20
C ASP A 296 6.51 4.07 -7.11
N TRP A 297 6.52 3.61 -5.87
CA TRP A 297 6.13 4.44 -4.73
C TRP A 297 7.04 5.67 -4.49
N PRO A 298 8.34 5.68 -4.85
CA PRO A 298 9.11 6.93 -4.77
C PRO A 298 8.53 8.05 -5.63
N THR A 299 8.11 7.74 -6.87
CA THR A 299 7.42 8.68 -7.75
C THR A 299 6.06 9.08 -7.17
N TRP A 300 5.28 8.14 -6.62
CA TRP A 300 3.99 8.48 -6.00
C TRP A 300 4.12 9.46 -4.84
N LEU A 301 5.17 9.30 -4.03
CA LEU A 301 5.44 10.19 -2.90
C LEU A 301 5.96 11.55 -3.38
N HIS A 302 6.87 11.57 -4.38
CA HIS A 302 7.41 12.79 -4.97
C HIS A 302 6.30 13.64 -5.60
N ASP A 303 5.41 13.01 -6.37
CA ASP A 303 4.33 13.68 -7.11
C ASP A 303 3.10 14.02 -6.24
N GLY A 304 3.11 13.64 -4.96
CA GLY A 304 2.00 13.89 -4.03
C GLY A 304 0.77 13.03 -4.27
N LEU A 305 0.92 11.89 -4.93
CA LEU A 305 -0.15 10.91 -5.05
C LEU A 305 -0.43 10.22 -3.72
N LEU A 306 0.60 10.05 -2.87
CA LEU A 306 0.48 9.59 -1.50
C LEU A 306 0.75 10.71 -0.51
N ASP A 307 0.00 10.75 0.58
CA ASP A 307 0.27 11.61 1.73
C ASP A 307 1.39 11.03 2.60
N ALA A 308 1.45 9.70 2.71
CA ALA A 308 2.56 9.00 3.34
C ALA A 308 2.85 7.66 2.68
N ALA A 309 4.13 7.35 2.47
CA ALA A 309 4.60 6.00 2.18
C ALA A 309 5.03 5.30 3.48
N VAL A 310 4.68 4.02 3.61
CA VAL A 310 5.01 3.21 4.78
C VAL A 310 5.87 2.02 4.34
N PRO A 311 7.21 2.23 4.14
CA PRO A 311 8.11 1.15 3.74
C PRO A 311 8.15 0.05 4.80
N MET A 312 7.86 -1.18 4.37
CA MET A 312 7.84 -2.39 5.21
C MET A 312 9.27 -2.87 5.50
N THR A 313 9.94 -2.23 6.48
CA THR A 313 11.33 -2.55 6.85
C THR A 313 11.37 -3.75 7.81
N TYR A 314 10.88 -4.91 7.34
CA TYR A 314 10.64 -6.10 8.17
C TYR A 314 11.86 -7.02 8.32
N SER A 315 13.06 -6.49 8.07
CA SER A 315 14.30 -7.24 8.30
C SER A 315 14.60 -7.36 9.81
N PRO A 316 14.99 -8.54 10.32
CA PRO A 316 15.52 -8.66 11.67
C PRO A 316 16.87 -7.94 11.84
N SER A 317 17.59 -7.66 10.74
CA SER A 317 18.87 -6.95 10.74
C SER A 317 18.65 -5.43 10.84
N THR A 318 18.99 -4.84 11.98
CA THR A 318 18.92 -3.39 12.21
C THR A 318 19.70 -2.56 11.15
N PRO A 319 20.91 -2.93 10.70
CA PRO A 319 21.61 -2.19 9.63
C PRO A 319 20.85 -2.20 8.30
N ILE A 320 20.12 -3.26 7.97
CA ILE A 320 19.29 -3.31 6.76
C ILE A 320 18.13 -2.33 6.89
N VAL A 321 17.44 -2.32 8.03
CA VAL A 321 16.34 -1.39 8.33
C VAL A 321 16.84 0.06 8.25
N GLU A 322 17.98 0.37 8.88
CA GLU A 322 18.58 1.71 8.84
C GLU A 322 18.83 2.17 7.41
N ARG A 323 19.45 1.35 6.56
CA ARG A 323 19.73 1.67 5.16
C ARG A 323 18.43 1.88 4.38
N GLN A 324 17.44 0.98 4.51
CA GLN A 324 16.15 1.12 3.81
C GLN A 324 15.43 2.42 4.19
N LEU A 325 15.49 2.82 5.46
CA LEU A 325 14.93 4.10 5.90
C LEU A 325 15.75 5.29 5.39
N GLN A 326 17.09 5.21 5.33
CA GLN A 326 17.93 6.23 4.72
C GLN A 326 17.57 6.45 3.24
N ASP A 327 17.41 5.35 2.48
CA ASP A 327 17.01 5.41 1.08
C ASP A 327 15.61 6.04 0.92
N ALA A 328 14.67 5.70 1.77
CA ALA A 328 13.33 6.30 1.78
C ALA A 328 13.36 7.80 2.11
N MET A 329 14.15 8.20 3.11
CA MET A 329 14.30 9.61 3.51
C MET A 329 15.09 10.47 2.51
N ALA A 330 15.82 9.85 1.57
CA ALA A 330 16.52 10.54 0.50
C ALA A 330 15.58 11.04 -0.62
N ILE A 331 14.34 10.57 -0.67
CA ILE A 331 13.36 11.02 -1.66
C ILE A 331 13.01 12.49 -1.42
N GLN A 332 13.17 13.29 -2.46
CA GLN A 332 12.83 14.72 -2.40
C GLN A 332 11.31 14.91 -2.47
N THR A 333 10.70 15.16 -1.32
CA THR A 333 9.24 15.30 -1.21
C THR A 333 8.85 16.17 -0.02
N ALA A 334 7.65 16.78 -0.08
CA ALA A 334 7.00 17.43 1.05
C ALA A 334 6.10 16.45 1.85
N HIS A 335 5.86 15.24 1.31
CA HIS A 335 4.98 14.24 1.90
C HIS A 335 5.74 13.35 2.90
N GLN A 336 5.00 12.55 3.67
CA GLN A 336 5.54 11.85 4.84
C GLN A 336 6.11 10.47 4.50
N VAL A 337 7.08 10.03 5.30
CA VAL A 337 7.56 8.65 5.38
C VAL A 337 7.31 8.14 6.80
N TRP A 338 6.54 7.04 6.93
CA TRP A 338 6.34 6.35 8.20
C TRP A 338 7.14 5.05 8.20
N ALA A 339 8.01 4.85 9.17
CA ALA A 339 8.80 3.63 9.26
C ALA A 339 7.91 2.43 9.64
N GLY A 340 7.71 1.51 8.70
CA GLY A 340 7.02 0.23 8.94
C GLY A 340 7.94 -0.77 9.63
N ILE A 341 7.71 -1.06 10.91
CA ILE A 341 8.57 -1.92 11.74
C ILE A 341 7.83 -3.19 12.11
N ALA A 342 8.45 -4.35 11.81
CA ALA A 342 7.95 -5.64 12.24
C ALA A 342 8.14 -5.82 13.75
N VAL A 343 7.05 -6.22 14.43
CA VAL A 343 7.09 -6.55 15.87
C VAL A 343 6.76 -8.03 16.13
N TYR A 344 6.35 -8.77 15.11
CA TYR A 344 5.93 -10.17 15.20
C TYR A 344 7.10 -11.14 15.32
N ASN A 345 8.26 -10.81 14.77
CA ASN A 345 9.42 -11.69 14.61
C ASN A 345 10.64 -11.26 15.44
N GLU A 346 10.49 -10.28 16.34
CA GLU A 346 11.60 -9.74 17.12
C GLU A 346 11.21 -9.37 18.56
N GLY A 347 12.26 -9.19 19.41
CA GLY A 347 12.10 -8.72 20.78
C GLY A 347 11.73 -7.25 20.87
N ALA A 348 11.06 -6.86 21.96
CA ALA A 348 10.67 -5.45 22.16
C ALA A 348 11.88 -4.49 22.26
N ARG A 349 13.07 -4.98 22.65
CA ARG A 349 14.31 -4.19 22.68
C ARG A 349 14.77 -3.84 21.27
N ASP A 350 14.76 -4.82 20.37
CA ASP A 350 15.20 -4.64 18.99
C ASP A 350 14.22 -3.74 18.21
N ALA A 351 12.91 -3.94 18.43
CA ALA A 351 11.89 -3.04 17.90
C ALA A 351 12.06 -1.60 18.39
N ALA A 352 12.30 -1.40 19.70
CA ALA A 352 12.54 -0.07 20.26
C ALA A 352 13.82 0.59 19.72
N GLU A 353 14.87 -0.19 19.46
CA GLU A 353 16.10 0.30 18.84
C GLU A 353 15.86 0.76 17.38
N LYS A 354 15.11 -0.02 16.59
CA LYS A 354 14.73 0.38 15.22
C LYS A 354 13.86 1.65 15.22
N ILE A 355 12.92 1.77 16.15
CA ILE A 355 12.13 3.00 16.33
C ILE A 355 13.05 4.20 16.64
N ARG A 356 14.04 4.02 17.51
CA ARG A 356 15.00 5.07 17.84
C ARG A 356 15.83 5.50 16.63
N ILE A 357 16.25 4.54 15.79
CA ILE A 357 16.96 4.81 14.53
C ILE A 357 16.06 5.56 13.55
N ALA A 358 14.83 5.12 13.36
CA ALA A 358 13.86 5.78 12.50
C ALA A 358 13.67 7.25 12.90
N ARG A 359 13.48 7.53 14.19
CA ARG A 359 13.41 8.91 14.72
C ARG A 359 14.68 9.71 14.46
N LYS A 360 15.87 9.10 14.63
CA LYS A 360 17.15 9.76 14.34
C LYS A 360 17.28 10.15 12.85
N LEU A 361 16.71 9.35 11.96
CA LEU A 361 16.67 9.63 10.52
C LEU A 361 15.61 10.66 10.14
N GLY A 362 14.74 11.07 11.08
CA GLY A 362 13.76 12.13 10.87
C GLY A 362 12.49 11.65 10.15
N VAL A 363 12.09 10.36 10.28
CA VAL A 363 10.80 9.89 9.75
C VAL A 363 9.64 10.62 10.42
N ASP A 364 8.54 10.80 9.70
CA ASP A 364 7.36 11.54 10.15
C ASP A 364 6.42 10.69 11.02
N GLY A 365 6.58 9.36 10.98
CA GLY A 365 5.77 8.44 11.75
C GLY A 365 6.39 7.06 11.89
N ILE A 366 5.82 6.28 12.81
CA ILE A 366 6.18 4.88 13.07
C ILE A 366 4.92 4.04 12.90
N ALA A 367 4.99 2.97 12.13
CA ALA A 367 3.91 2.01 11.97
C ALA A 367 4.37 0.62 12.42
N LEU A 368 3.64 -0.02 13.34
CA LEU A 368 4.02 -1.32 13.91
C LEU A 368 3.19 -2.45 13.29
N PHE A 369 3.84 -3.46 12.75
CA PHE A 369 3.19 -4.65 12.20
C PHE A 369 3.46 -5.87 13.10
N SER A 370 2.50 -6.40 13.86
CA SER A 370 1.09 -6.02 13.89
C SER A 370 0.50 -6.06 15.32
N TYR A 371 -0.75 -5.68 15.44
CA TYR A 371 -1.57 -5.72 16.65
C TYR A 371 -1.52 -7.08 17.38
N ASP A 372 -1.45 -8.18 16.63
CA ASP A 372 -1.46 -9.53 17.18
C ASP A 372 -0.36 -9.74 18.23
N ARG A 373 0.83 -9.19 17.99
CA ARG A 373 1.94 -9.27 18.95
C ARG A 373 1.61 -8.65 20.30
N PHE A 374 0.81 -7.62 20.30
CA PHE A 374 0.38 -6.93 21.53
C PHE A 374 -0.72 -7.69 22.26
N VAL A 375 -1.61 -8.39 21.56
CA VAL A 375 -2.59 -9.29 22.19
C VAL A 375 -1.91 -10.46 22.87
N GLU A 376 -0.91 -11.05 22.22
CA GLU A 376 -0.18 -12.22 22.72
C GLU A 376 0.63 -11.92 23.99
N SER A 377 1.09 -10.67 24.19
CA SER A 377 2.06 -10.36 25.23
C SER A 377 1.88 -8.98 25.87
N GLY A 378 1.26 -8.95 27.05
CA GLY A 378 1.22 -7.76 27.91
C GLY A 378 2.62 -7.28 28.36
N GLY A 379 3.61 -8.19 28.39
CA GLY A 379 5.01 -7.82 28.62
C GLY A 379 5.58 -6.98 27.47
N TYR A 380 5.27 -7.36 26.23
CA TYR A 380 5.66 -6.63 25.03
C TYR A 380 5.00 -5.23 24.99
N GLN A 381 3.70 -5.15 25.32
CA GLN A 381 3.00 -3.87 25.45
C GLN A 381 3.73 -2.91 26.40
N ARG A 382 4.01 -3.37 27.62
CA ARG A 382 4.70 -2.55 28.64
C ARG A 382 6.09 -2.12 28.19
N ALA A 383 6.82 -2.99 27.51
CA ALA A 383 8.16 -2.69 27.02
C ALA A 383 8.13 -1.61 25.92
N ILE A 384 7.28 -1.74 24.89
CA ILE A 384 7.14 -0.73 23.83
C ILE A 384 6.65 0.60 24.43
N LYS A 385 5.65 0.57 25.34
CA LYS A 385 5.20 1.75 26.07
C LYS A 385 6.37 2.46 26.77
N SER A 386 7.20 1.72 27.50
CA SER A 386 8.27 2.29 28.32
C SER A 386 9.46 2.78 27.49
N TRP A 387 9.84 2.04 26.47
CA TRP A 387 11.10 2.26 25.74
C TRP A 387 10.94 3.11 24.50
N ALA A 388 9.76 3.07 23.86
CA ALA A 388 9.54 3.72 22.59
C ALA A 388 8.41 4.77 22.62
N PHE A 389 7.27 4.49 23.26
CA PHE A 389 6.06 5.30 23.19
C PHE A 389 5.62 5.81 24.59
N ARG A 390 6.57 6.32 25.38
CA ARG A 390 6.36 6.70 26.79
C ARG A 390 5.20 7.66 26.98
N ASP A 391 5.20 8.75 26.25
CA ASP A 391 4.24 9.84 26.37
C ASP A 391 3.29 9.86 25.16
N PRO A 392 2.00 10.25 25.32
CA PRO A 392 1.11 10.45 24.20
C PRO A 392 1.62 11.55 23.27
N THR A 393 1.31 11.41 21.98
CA THR A 393 1.64 12.42 20.94
C THR A 393 0.42 12.65 20.06
N LEU A 394 0.37 13.83 19.42
CA LEU A 394 -0.56 14.09 18.36
C LEU A 394 -0.07 13.46 17.05
N VAL A 395 -0.99 13.18 16.13
CA VAL A 395 -0.64 12.77 14.76
C VAL A 395 0.14 13.89 14.08
N THR A 396 1.20 13.54 13.34
CA THR A 396 1.97 14.51 12.57
C THR A 396 1.09 15.21 11.54
N PRO A 397 1.00 16.54 11.54
CA PRO A 397 0.14 17.28 10.63
C PRO A 397 0.48 17.05 9.16
N MET A 398 -0.54 17.06 8.32
CA MET A 398 -0.43 17.07 6.86
C MET A 398 -1.04 18.38 6.33
N PRO A 399 -0.27 19.48 6.30
CA PRO A 399 -0.82 20.83 6.04
C PRO A 399 -1.39 21.01 4.63
N TRP A 400 -1.09 20.09 3.71
CA TRP A 400 -1.70 20.02 2.38
C TRP A 400 -3.09 19.37 2.37
N ARG A 401 -3.54 18.75 3.49
CA ARG A 401 -4.89 18.21 3.71
C ARG A 401 -5.63 19.15 4.66
N LYS A 402 -6.43 20.05 4.11
CA LYS A 402 -7.21 21.04 4.89
C LYS A 402 -8.69 20.90 4.59
#